data_20f8b340f156829f953866dac187074d
#
_entry.id   20f8b340f156829f953866dac187074d
#
_cell.length_a   1.000
_cell.length_b   1.000
_cell.length_c   1.000
_cell.angle_alpha   90.00
_cell.angle_beta   90.00
_cell.angle_gamma   90.00
#
_symmetry.space_group_name_H-M   'P 1'
#
loop_
_entity.id
_entity.type
_entity.pdbx_description
1 polymer ?
#
loop_
_entity_poly.entity_id
_entity_poly.type
_entity_poly.pdbx_seq_one_letter_code
_entity_poly.pdbx_strand_id
1 'polypeptide(L)'
;MKKVPVGLTAVVIAVLVLFGCSKGYEKKTVAGDLAITLSVDRYPLVKGDNMLSVKVADASGKSVTDAAVSVRYFMPAMPGMAPMDFNTQAVLKGDQYAFSANVPMEGGWKAEVSVVRPGKPAATARFNIDAR
;
A
#
# COMPACT_ATOMS: atom_id res chain seq x y z
N MET A 1 48.89 -46.05 -10.22
CA MET A 1 48.04 -45.37 -9.24
C MET A 1 46.90 -44.65 -9.95
N LYS A 2 45.74 -45.13 -9.79
CA LYS A 2 44.62 -44.56 -10.47
C LYS A 2 43.87 -43.60 -9.56
N LYS A 3 43.76 -42.40 -9.98
CA LYS A 3 42.96 -41.42 -9.28
C LYS A 3 41.56 -41.46 -9.88
N VAL A 4 40.59 -41.73 -9.03
CA VAL A 4 39.21 -41.69 -9.41
C VAL A 4 38.78 -40.22 -9.35
N PRO A 5 38.38 -39.62 -10.44
CA PRO A 5 37.81 -38.30 -10.37
C PRO A 5 36.45 -38.42 -9.69
N VAL A 6 36.39 -37.90 -8.50
CA VAL A 6 35.06 -37.71 -7.86
C VAL A 6 34.37 -36.63 -8.65
N GLY A 7 33.47 -37.05 -9.50
CA GLY A 7 32.59 -36.13 -10.17
C GLY A 7 31.67 -35.48 -9.12
N LEU A 8 32.02 -34.30 -8.74
CA LEU A 8 31.15 -33.49 -7.90
C LEU A 8 29.96 -33.04 -8.77
N THR A 9 28.97 -33.86 -8.79
CA THR A 9 27.71 -33.47 -9.40
C THR A 9 27.09 -32.42 -8.49
N ALA A 10 27.38 -31.18 -8.77
CA ALA A 10 26.68 -30.09 -8.13
C ALA A 10 25.23 -30.13 -8.59
N VAL A 11 24.39 -30.75 -7.79
CA VAL A 11 22.94 -30.62 -7.95
C VAL A 11 22.61 -29.19 -7.57
N VAL A 12 22.57 -28.33 -8.56
CA VAL A 12 21.97 -27.00 -8.40
C VAL A 12 20.49 -27.22 -8.26
N ILE A 13 20.04 -27.35 -7.03
CA ILE A 13 18.61 -27.26 -6.72
C ILE A 13 18.24 -25.82 -6.96
N ALA A 14 17.72 -25.55 -8.14
CA ALA A 14 17.04 -24.31 -8.41
C ALA A 14 15.78 -24.31 -7.52
N VAL A 15 15.88 -23.70 -6.35
CA VAL A 15 14.71 -23.40 -5.54
C VAL A 15 13.92 -22.37 -6.31
N LEU A 16 12.98 -22.84 -7.11
CA LEU A 16 11.93 -21.97 -7.63
C LEU A 16 11.12 -21.52 -6.42
N VAL A 17 11.48 -20.39 -5.89
CA VAL A 17 10.61 -19.70 -4.94
C VAL A 17 9.42 -19.22 -5.77
N LEU A 18 8.40 -20.03 -5.79
CA LEU A 18 7.10 -19.60 -6.26
C LEU A 18 6.60 -18.56 -5.25
N PHE A 19 6.91 -17.32 -5.50
CA PHE A 19 6.17 -16.25 -4.86
C PHE A 19 4.74 -16.40 -5.36
N GLY A 20 3.90 -16.98 -4.51
CA GLY A 20 2.48 -17.05 -4.77
C GLY A 20 2.01 -15.63 -5.09
N CYS A 21 1.32 -15.47 -6.20
CA CYS A 21 0.70 -14.21 -6.56
C CYS A 21 -0.23 -13.80 -5.44
N SER A 22 0.24 -12.96 -4.52
CA SER A 22 -0.65 -12.30 -3.60
C SER A 22 -1.58 -11.45 -4.45
N LYS A 23 -2.89 -11.62 -4.31
CA LYS A 23 -3.90 -10.81 -4.99
C LYS A 23 -3.97 -9.40 -4.41
N GLY A 24 -2.89 -8.94 -3.78
CA GLY A 24 -2.76 -7.64 -3.19
C GLY A 24 -2.43 -6.57 -4.21
N TYR A 25 -2.61 -5.35 -3.79
CA TYR A 25 -2.27 -4.16 -4.54
C TYR A 25 -1.31 -3.33 -3.70
N GLU A 26 -0.26 -2.87 -4.34
CA GLU A 26 0.70 -1.98 -3.71
C GLU A 26 1.09 -0.90 -4.70
N LYS A 27 0.98 0.35 -4.31
CA LYS A 27 1.38 1.49 -5.13
C LYS A 27 2.12 2.52 -4.30
N LYS A 28 3.24 2.97 -4.83
CA LYS A 28 4.11 3.95 -4.20
C LYS A 28 4.00 5.29 -4.91
N THR A 29 3.88 6.35 -4.13
CA THR A 29 3.89 7.73 -4.62
C THR A 29 4.87 8.54 -3.78
N VAL A 30 5.67 9.35 -4.44
CA VAL A 30 6.58 10.28 -3.78
C VAL A 30 5.88 11.61 -3.58
N ALA A 31 5.87 12.10 -2.35
CA ALA A 31 5.32 13.40 -1.97
C ALA A 31 6.37 14.16 -1.15
N GLY A 32 6.95 15.20 -1.73
CA GLY A 32 8.07 15.93 -1.11
C GLY A 32 9.29 15.01 -0.90
N ASP A 33 9.75 14.90 0.32
CA ASP A 33 10.85 14.01 0.73
C ASP A 33 10.37 12.64 1.22
N LEU A 34 9.08 12.35 1.12
CA LEU A 34 8.48 11.11 1.59
C LEU A 34 8.10 10.19 0.44
N ALA A 35 8.33 8.90 0.63
CA ALA A 35 7.76 7.84 -0.18
C ALA A 35 6.58 7.23 0.57
N ILE A 36 5.40 7.32 -0.02
CA ILE A 36 4.14 6.86 0.58
C ILE A 36 3.63 5.68 -0.23
N THR A 37 3.52 4.53 0.39
CA THR A 37 3.07 3.29 -0.24
C THR A 37 1.73 2.87 0.34
N LEU A 38 0.72 2.76 -0.53
CA LEU A 38 -0.59 2.24 -0.18
C LEU A 38 -0.64 0.76 -0.50
N SER A 39 -1.01 -0.05 0.47
CA SER A 39 -1.12 -1.50 0.32
C SER A 39 -2.52 -1.99 0.68
N VAL A 40 -3.02 -2.92 -0.09
CA VAL A 40 -4.32 -3.56 0.10
C VAL A 40 -4.13 -5.07 -0.01
N ASP A 41 -4.62 -5.83 0.95
CA ASP A 41 -4.48 -7.29 0.96
C ASP A 41 -5.28 -7.95 -0.16
N ARG A 42 -6.43 -7.38 -0.48
CA ARG A 42 -7.30 -7.87 -1.54
C ARG A 42 -7.66 -6.75 -2.50
N TYR A 43 -7.34 -6.94 -3.76
CA TYR A 43 -7.64 -5.97 -4.81
C TYR A 43 -8.32 -6.65 -6.02
N PRO A 44 -9.33 -6.04 -6.62
CA PRO A 44 -9.97 -4.77 -6.26
C PRO A 44 -10.62 -4.79 -4.88
N LEU A 45 -10.89 -3.60 -4.31
CA LEU A 45 -11.64 -3.49 -3.07
C LEU A 45 -13.02 -4.12 -3.24
N VAL A 46 -13.54 -4.65 -2.16
CA VAL A 46 -14.90 -5.18 -2.15
C VAL A 46 -15.87 -4.12 -1.60
N LYS A 47 -17.10 -4.20 -2.04
CA LYS A 47 -18.16 -3.41 -1.42
C LYS A 47 -18.30 -3.77 0.05
N GLY A 48 -18.31 -2.79 0.92
CA GLY A 48 -18.26 -2.96 2.37
C GLY A 48 -16.90 -2.62 2.96
N ASP A 49 -16.53 -3.26 4.05
CA ASP A 49 -15.30 -2.95 4.77
C ASP A 49 -14.07 -3.55 4.11
N ASN A 50 -13.03 -2.73 4.00
CA ASN A 50 -11.72 -3.11 3.49
C ASN A 50 -10.64 -2.65 4.47
N MET A 51 -9.61 -3.47 4.65
CA MET A 51 -8.43 -3.11 5.42
C MET A 51 -7.31 -2.70 4.49
N LEU A 52 -6.77 -1.51 4.72
CA LEU A 52 -5.67 -0.95 3.95
C LEU A 52 -4.55 -0.54 4.90
N SER A 53 -3.37 -0.43 4.37
CA SER A 53 -2.22 0.07 5.12
C SER A 53 -1.40 1.05 4.28
N VAL A 54 -0.76 1.98 4.98
CA VAL A 54 0.12 2.98 4.41
C VAL A 54 1.49 2.86 5.05
N LYS A 55 2.51 2.73 4.24
CA LYS A 55 3.89 2.79 4.68
C LYS A 55 4.50 4.11 4.26
N VAL A 56 5.11 4.80 5.20
CA VAL A 56 5.77 6.09 4.96
C VAL A 56 7.26 5.93 5.21
N ALA A 57 8.07 6.28 4.23
CA ALA A 57 9.52 6.28 4.34
C ALA A 57 10.09 7.64 3.99
N ASP A 58 11.16 8.05 4.68
CA ASP A 58 11.89 9.27 4.38
C ASP A 58 12.86 9.09 3.19
N ALA A 59 13.58 10.15 2.85
CA ALA A 59 14.52 10.13 1.73
C ALA A 59 15.66 9.13 1.92
N SER A 60 15.98 8.73 3.15
CA SER A 60 16.98 7.71 3.45
C SER A 60 16.45 6.28 3.42
N GLY A 61 15.15 6.12 3.21
CA GLY A 61 14.47 4.82 3.23
C GLY A 61 14.03 4.36 4.61
N LYS A 62 14.20 5.18 5.62
CA LYS A 62 13.80 4.87 6.99
C LYS A 62 12.30 5.07 7.17
N SER A 63 11.65 4.14 7.85
CA SER A 63 10.23 4.23 8.17
C SER A 63 9.93 5.43 9.08
N VAL A 64 8.92 6.20 8.71
CA VAL A 64 8.42 7.33 9.51
C VAL A 64 7.26 6.81 10.36
N THR A 65 7.46 6.78 11.68
CA THR A 65 6.51 6.19 12.62
C THR A 65 5.92 7.19 13.61
N ASP A 66 6.26 8.46 13.48
CA ASP A 66 5.83 9.55 14.35
C ASP A 66 4.90 10.56 13.67
N ALA A 67 4.37 10.22 12.51
CA ALA A 67 3.48 11.07 11.76
C ALA A 67 2.01 10.86 12.12
N ALA A 68 1.20 11.90 11.91
CA ALA A 68 -0.24 11.78 11.86
C ALA A 68 -0.66 11.50 10.42
N VAL A 69 -1.27 10.36 10.18
CA VAL A 69 -1.69 9.93 8.85
C VAL A 69 -3.21 9.90 8.78
N SER A 70 -3.76 10.67 7.86
CA SER A 70 -5.18 10.69 7.57
C SER A 70 -5.44 10.33 6.12
N VAL A 71 -6.55 9.70 5.85
CA VAL A 71 -6.94 9.27 4.51
C VAL A 71 -8.32 9.80 4.18
N ARG A 72 -8.42 10.48 3.07
CA ARG A 72 -9.68 10.84 2.45
C ARG A 72 -9.88 9.94 1.24
N TYR A 73 -10.95 9.18 1.23
CA TYR A 73 -11.32 8.39 0.08
C TYR A 73 -12.67 8.85 -0.45
N PHE A 74 -12.75 9.01 -1.74
CA PHE A 74 -13.92 9.60 -2.38
C PHE A 74 -14.13 9.06 -3.78
N MET A 75 -15.38 9.13 -4.20
CA MET A 75 -15.76 8.88 -5.58
C MET A 75 -16.08 10.22 -6.22
N PRO A 76 -15.42 10.57 -7.35
CA PRO A 76 -15.73 11.80 -8.06
C PRO A 76 -17.22 11.89 -8.42
N ALA A 77 -17.76 13.11 -8.38
CA ALA A 77 -19.13 13.34 -8.75
C ALA A 77 -19.39 12.89 -10.19
N MET A 78 -20.46 12.13 -10.39
CA MET A 78 -20.96 11.71 -11.69
C MET A 78 -22.35 12.29 -11.94
N PRO A 79 -22.75 12.49 -13.21
CA PRO A 79 -24.08 12.97 -13.53
C PRO A 79 -25.18 12.10 -12.88
N GLY A 80 -26.07 12.75 -12.13
CA GLY A 80 -27.20 12.07 -11.45
C GLY A 80 -26.83 11.38 -10.13
N MET A 81 -25.58 11.48 -9.66
CA MET A 81 -25.16 10.89 -8.38
C MET A 81 -24.54 11.95 -7.47
N ALA A 82 -24.89 11.88 -6.21
CA ALA A 82 -24.24 12.69 -5.19
C ALA A 82 -22.79 12.26 -4.98
N PRO A 83 -21.84 13.18 -4.77
CA PRO A 83 -20.48 12.83 -4.46
C PRO A 83 -20.40 12.07 -3.13
N MET A 84 -19.52 11.08 -3.05
CA MET A 84 -19.21 10.33 -1.83
C MET A 84 -17.82 10.70 -1.37
N ASP A 85 -17.72 11.09 -0.11
CA ASP A 85 -16.48 11.59 0.48
C ASP A 85 -16.38 11.14 1.92
N PHE A 86 -15.32 10.44 2.27
CA PHE A 86 -15.08 9.89 3.59
C PHE A 86 -13.69 10.20 4.07
N ASN A 87 -13.57 10.51 5.35
CA ASN A 87 -12.30 10.72 6.01
C ASN A 87 -12.10 9.71 7.12
N THR A 88 -10.90 9.20 7.24
CA THR A 88 -10.50 8.32 8.34
C THR A 88 -9.08 8.62 8.77
N GLN A 89 -8.74 8.28 10.00
CA GLN A 89 -7.38 8.35 10.48
C GLN A 89 -6.77 6.96 10.50
N ALA A 90 -5.54 6.86 10.02
CA ALA A 90 -4.78 5.64 10.10
C ALA A 90 -4.06 5.53 11.44
N VAL A 91 -3.99 4.32 11.95
CA VAL A 91 -3.37 4.00 13.24
C VAL A 91 -2.07 3.25 13.00
N LEU A 92 -1.00 3.68 13.67
CA LEU A 92 0.29 3.01 13.57
C LEU A 92 0.22 1.60 14.14
N LYS A 93 0.62 0.63 13.30
CA LYS A 93 0.79 -0.77 13.69
C LYS A 93 2.14 -1.26 13.17
N GLY A 94 3.09 -1.44 14.08
CA GLY A 94 4.46 -1.73 13.69
C GLY A 94 5.10 -0.54 12.97
N ASP A 95 5.46 -0.72 11.71
CA ASP A 95 6.04 0.33 10.85
C ASP A 95 5.07 0.83 9.77
N GLN A 96 3.81 0.46 9.86
CA GLN A 96 2.76 0.83 8.91
C GLN A 96 1.57 1.47 9.63
N TYR A 97 0.83 2.25 8.86
CA TYR A 97 -0.41 2.86 9.34
C TYR A 97 -1.58 2.12 8.72
N ALA A 98 -2.44 1.56 9.56
CA ALA A 98 -3.60 0.78 9.14
C ALA A 98 -4.87 1.59 9.26
N PHE A 99 -5.77 1.42 8.30
CA PHE A 99 -7.10 2.02 8.34
C PHE A 99 -8.12 1.12 7.67
N SER A 100 -9.38 1.31 8.02
CA SER A 100 -10.51 0.65 7.40
C SER A 100 -11.26 1.62 6.50
N ALA A 101 -11.60 1.18 5.30
CA ALA A 101 -12.42 1.94 4.37
C ALA A 101 -13.70 1.18 4.06
N ASN A 102 -14.84 1.78 4.39
CA ASN A 102 -16.14 1.26 3.99
C ASN A 102 -16.51 1.82 2.62
N VAL A 103 -16.58 0.95 1.63
CA VAL A 103 -16.89 1.30 0.25
C VAL A 103 -18.35 0.95 -0.04
N PRO A 104 -19.24 1.95 -0.15
CA PRO A 104 -20.67 1.69 -0.31
C PRO A 104 -21.08 1.26 -1.70
N MET A 105 -20.24 1.48 -2.72
CA MET A 105 -20.55 1.07 -4.09
C MET A 105 -19.30 0.75 -4.91
N GLU A 106 -19.51 -0.03 -5.94
CA GLU A 106 -18.49 -0.36 -6.93
C GLU A 106 -18.12 0.84 -7.78
N GLY A 107 -16.92 0.83 -8.33
CA GLY A 107 -16.44 1.85 -9.25
C GLY A 107 -15.04 2.33 -8.94
N GLY A 108 -14.63 3.42 -9.58
CA GLY A 108 -13.34 4.05 -9.39
C GLY A 108 -13.37 5.03 -8.21
N TRP A 109 -12.50 4.78 -7.25
CA TRP A 109 -12.32 5.61 -6.07
C TRP A 109 -10.96 6.28 -6.08
N LYS A 110 -10.85 7.38 -5.40
CA LYS A 110 -9.59 8.07 -5.14
C LYS A 110 -9.30 8.12 -3.66
N ALA A 111 -8.05 7.89 -3.30
CA ALA A 111 -7.58 8.03 -1.93
C ALA A 111 -6.51 9.12 -1.86
N GLU A 112 -6.69 10.08 -0.97
CA GLU A 112 -5.69 11.08 -0.63
C GLU A 112 -5.13 10.76 0.74
N VAL A 113 -3.86 10.43 0.81
CA VAL A 113 -3.15 10.15 2.04
C VAL A 113 -2.39 11.40 2.46
N SER A 114 -2.74 11.96 3.59
CA SER A 114 -2.08 13.13 4.15
C SER A 114 -1.21 12.72 5.34
N VAL A 115 0.06 13.06 5.27
CA VAL A 115 1.06 12.74 6.29
C VAL A 115 1.58 14.03 6.90
N VAL A 116 1.36 14.19 8.19
CA VAL A 116 1.81 15.37 8.96
C VAL A 116 2.86 14.92 9.97
N ARG A 117 4.08 15.41 9.80
CA ARG A 117 5.18 15.19 10.75
C ARG A 117 5.35 16.40 11.66
N PRO A 118 5.82 16.22 12.91
CA PRO A 118 6.12 17.35 13.80
C PRO A 118 7.10 18.34 13.16
N GLY A 119 6.73 19.62 13.14
CA GLY A 119 7.59 20.69 12.64
C GLY A 119 7.83 20.71 11.12
N LYS A 120 7.08 19.92 10.35
CA LYS A 120 7.22 19.86 8.89
C LYS A 120 5.88 20.08 8.20
N PRO A 121 5.90 20.59 6.95
CA PRO A 121 4.65 20.73 6.18
C PRO A 121 4.02 19.39 5.88
N ALA A 122 2.70 19.38 5.71
CA ALA A 122 1.95 18.19 5.33
C ALA A 122 2.35 17.71 3.92
N ALA A 123 2.50 16.40 3.77
CA ALA A 123 2.70 15.77 2.49
C ALA A 123 1.43 14.99 2.11
N THR A 124 0.99 15.13 0.87
CA THR A 124 -0.22 14.47 0.38
C THR A 124 0.10 13.63 -0.84
N ALA A 125 -0.29 12.36 -0.81
CA ALA A 125 -0.19 11.44 -1.92
C ALA A 125 -1.59 11.03 -2.39
N ARG A 126 -1.77 10.88 -3.69
CA ARG A 126 -3.04 10.49 -4.30
C ARG A 126 -2.91 9.15 -5.00
N PHE A 127 -3.92 8.32 -4.81
CA PHE A 127 -4.00 6.98 -5.39
C PHE A 127 -5.35 6.77 -6.04
N ASN A 128 -5.36 6.03 -7.15
CA ASN A 128 -6.59 5.55 -7.75
C ASN A 128 -6.79 4.09 -7.34
N ILE A 129 -7.97 3.77 -6.84
CA ILE A 129 -8.33 2.43 -6.40
C ILE A 129 -9.69 2.05 -6.93
N ASP A 130 -9.82 0.82 -7.38
CA ASP A 130 -11.08 0.29 -7.89
C ASP A 130 -11.75 -0.60 -6.86
N ALA A 131 -13.08 -0.58 -6.86
CA ALA A 131 -13.91 -1.45 -6.04
C ALA A 131 -14.90 -2.24 -6.93
N ARG A 132 -15.10 -3.51 -6.58
CA ARG A 132 -16.02 -4.41 -7.28
C ARG A 132 -16.88 -5.22 -6.33
#